data_2a1375407c86aeb58d72035b44d784f5
#
_entry.id   2a1375407c86aeb58d72035b44d784f5
#
_cell.length_a   1.000
_cell.length_b   1.000
_cell.length_c   1.000
_cell.angle_alpha   90.00
_cell.angle_beta   90.00
_cell.angle_gamma   90.00
#
_symmetry.space_group_name_H-M   'P 1'
#
loop_
_entity.id
_entity.type
_entity.pdbx_description
1 polymer ?
#
loop_
_entity_poly.entity_id
_entity_poly.type
_entity_poly.pdbx_seq_one_letter_code
_entity_poly.pdbx_strand_id
1 'polypeptide(L)'
;MDEIPLLEVRNLNKIYDNGYHADKDISFSLPAGKLVGLIGPNGCGKTTMMRCINRMHEPTSGDILIDGVSVMSQTPAQIARLVSNVPAEMTASFGLTVFETVMLGRYPYLQNMWWETDEDETMVVDTLKKFGVYHLQDRALNMLSSGEKQRVMIAKAYVQNPRLMLVDEPTSHLDMKYKLDVMEYLRAMLKQNMTVLVAEHDISLMARYCDLCIIMKKGELVAIGNPKEVITEDLIRDVYEVEATVGLDRDGEIYVLPKHYAPKNDVFQNP
;
A
#
# COMPACT_ATOMS: atom_id res chain seq x y z
N MET A 1 24.01 -6.78 16.57
CA MET A 1 22.62 -7.23 16.86
C MET A 1 21.85 -6.97 15.60
N ASP A 2 21.35 -7.99 14.94
CA ASP A 2 20.52 -7.81 13.76
C ASP A 2 19.25 -7.07 14.21
N GLU A 3 18.95 -5.96 13.55
CA GLU A 3 17.79 -5.13 13.85
C GLU A 3 16.52 -5.96 13.55
N ILE A 4 15.58 -6.03 14.50
CA ILE A 4 14.31 -6.75 14.29
C ILE A 4 13.58 -6.05 13.15
N PRO A 5 13.20 -6.77 12.07
CA PRO A 5 12.45 -6.16 10.98
C PRO A 5 11.08 -5.68 11.48
N LEU A 6 10.59 -4.57 10.91
CA LEU A 6 9.25 -4.07 11.24
C LEU A 6 8.17 -5.07 10.82
N LEU A 7 8.27 -5.58 9.60
CA LEU A 7 7.36 -6.60 9.07
C LEU A 7 8.16 -7.82 8.66
N GLU A 8 7.74 -8.99 9.09
CA GLU A 8 8.26 -10.26 8.63
C GLU A 8 7.11 -11.18 8.23
N VAL A 9 7.16 -11.69 7.02
CA VAL A 9 6.21 -12.65 6.46
C VAL A 9 6.94 -13.96 6.29
N ARG A 10 6.41 -15.05 6.85
CA ARG A 10 7.02 -16.39 6.89
C ARG A 10 6.09 -17.43 6.27
N ASN A 11 6.47 -17.98 5.13
CA ASN A 11 5.76 -19.05 4.41
C ASN A 11 4.25 -18.83 4.31
N LEU A 12 3.87 -17.57 4.02
CA LEU A 12 2.47 -17.16 3.91
C LEU A 12 1.80 -17.88 2.77
N ASN A 13 0.72 -18.57 3.08
CA ASN A 13 -0.19 -19.17 2.12
C ASN A 13 -1.61 -18.66 2.35
N LYS A 14 -2.32 -18.30 1.27
CA LYS A 14 -3.74 -17.98 1.33
C LYS A 14 -4.50 -18.70 0.23
N ILE A 15 -5.36 -19.62 0.64
CA ILE A 15 -6.29 -20.33 -0.22
C ILE A 15 -7.71 -19.90 0.16
N TYR A 16 -8.49 -19.47 -0.80
CA TYR A 16 -9.90 -19.13 -0.62
C TYR A 16 -10.77 -20.37 -0.66
N ASP A 17 -12.01 -20.29 -0.14
CA ASP A 17 -12.96 -21.41 -0.06
C ASP A 17 -13.29 -22.04 -1.43
N ASN A 18 -13.17 -21.26 -2.51
CA ASN A 18 -13.33 -21.73 -3.88
C ASN A 18 -12.09 -22.48 -4.44
N GLY A 19 -11.08 -22.72 -3.60
CA GLY A 19 -9.84 -23.39 -3.97
C GLY A 19 -8.78 -22.50 -4.66
N TYR A 20 -9.06 -21.19 -4.85
CA TYR A 20 -8.09 -20.28 -5.44
C TYR A 20 -6.93 -20.01 -4.49
N HIS A 21 -5.70 -20.36 -4.88
CA HIS A 21 -4.46 -20.15 -4.12
C HIS A 21 -3.86 -18.80 -4.50
N ALA A 22 -4.18 -17.78 -3.71
CA ALA A 22 -3.86 -16.38 -3.98
C ALA A 22 -2.43 -16.02 -3.61
N ASP A 23 -1.94 -16.50 -2.45
CA ASP A 23 -0.56 -16.31 -1.98
C ASP A 23 0.06 -17.68 -1.70
N LYS A 24 1.28 -17.91 -2.22
CA LYS A 24 1.95 -19.22 -2.25
C LYS A 24 3.34 -19.09 -1.68
N ASP A 25 3.51 -19.60 -0.45
CA ASP A 25 4.79 -19.69 0.25
C ASP A 25 5.61 -18.38 0.25
N ILE A 26 4.92 -17.25 0.48
CA ILE A 26 5.55 -15.93 0.45
C ILE A 26 6.35 -15.72 1.73
N SER A 27 7.63 -15.39 1.59
CA SER A 27 8.53 -15.08 2.71
C SER A 27 9.39 -13.87 2.40
N PHE A 28 9.35 -12.85 3.25
CA PHE A 28 10.21 -11.66 3.17
C PHE A 28 10.22 -10.90 4.50
N SER A 29 11.16 -9.95 4.62
CA SER A 29 11.21 -9.01 5.75
C SER A 29 11.42 -7.58 5.27
N LEU A 30 10.84 -6.62 6.00
CA LEU A 30 10.96 -5.19 5.72
C LEU A 30 11.50 -4.44 6.93
N PRO A 31 12.50 -3.58 6.75
CA PRO A 31 12.98 -2.68 7.80
C PRO A 31 11.98 -1.54 8.07
N ALA A 32 12.12 -0.90 9.22
CA ALA A 32 11.35 0.30 9.54
C ALA A 32 11.76 1.53 8.70
N GLY A 33 10.86 2.51 8.55
CA GLY A 33 11.12 3.79 7.93
C GLY A 33 11.37 3.76 6.42
N LYS A 34 10.79 2.80 5.71
CA LYS A 34 10.92 2.64 4.26
C LYS A 34 9.60 2.84 3.52
N LEU A 35 9.68 3.37 2.31
CA LEU A 35 8.62 3.31 1.31
C LEU A 35 8.88 2.09 0.43
N VAL A 36 7.97 1.12 0.50
CA VAL A 36 8.11 -0.17 -0.20
C VAL A 36 7.02 -0.29 -1.26
N GLY A 37 7.41 -0.48 -2.51
CA GLY A 37 6.49 -0.73 -3.63
C GLY A 37 6.16 -2.20 -3.74
N LEU A 38 4.88 -2.53 -3.81
CA LEU A 38 4.38 -3.87 -4.10
C LEU A 38 3.86 -3.91 -5.55
N ILE A 39 4.60 -4.55 -6.43
CA ILE A 39 4.43 -4.51 -7.88
C ILE A 39 4.08 -5.90 -8.41
N GLY A 40 3.24 -5.95 -9.42
CA GLY A 40 2.87 -7.19 -10.11
C GLY A 40 1.57 -7.04 -10.89
N PRO A 41 1.27 -7.97 -11.82
CA PRO A 41 0.04 -7.94 -12.61
C PRO A 41 -1.22 -7.99 -11.76
N ASN A 42 -2.35 -7.60 -12.36
CA ASN A 42 -3.66 -7.76 -11.72
C ASN A 42 -3.93 -9.21 -11.36
N GLY A 43 -4.45 -9.44 -10.16
CA GLY A 43 -4.74 -10.80 -9.66
C GLY A 43 -3.52 -11.60 -9.20
N CYS A 44 -2.31 -11.00 -9.10
CA CYS A 44 -1.14 -11.73 -8.62
C CYS A 44 -1.07 -11.93 -7.09
N GLY A 45 -2.03 -11.39 -6.30
CA GLY A 45 -2.09 -11.62 -4.85
C GLY A 45 -1.84 -10.37 -3.99
N LYS A 46 -1.44 -9.22 -4.53
CA LYS A 46 -1.07 -8.00 -3.78
C LYS A 46 -2.06 -7.63 -2.69
N THR A 47 -3.30 -7.39 -3.06
CA THR A 47 -4.38 -7.02 -2.12
C THR A 47 -4.66 -8.13 -1.11
N THR A 48 -4.56 -9.40 -1.50
CA THR A 48 -4.75 -10.56 -0.60
C THR A 48 -3.67 -10.58 0.47
N MET A 49 -2.40 -10.45 0.08
CA MET A 49 -1.28 -10.37 1.02
C MET A 49 -1.45 -9.19 2.00
N MET A 50 -1.79 -8.00 1.50
CA MET A 50 -2.04 -6.83 2.37
C MET A 50 -3.19 -7.08 3.35
N ARG A 51 -4.26 -7.76 2.93
CA ARG A 51 -5.37 -8.15 3.81
C ARG A 51 -5.00 -9.22 4.83
N CYS A 52 -4.01 -10.04 4.55
CA CYS A 52 -3.44 -10.95 5.55
C CYS A 52 -2.56 -10.18 6.57
N ILE A 53 -1.78 -9.19 6.12
CA ILE A 53 -0.92 -8.38 6.99
C ILE A 53 -1.76 -7.59 8.02
N ASN A 54 -2.87 -6.98 7.61
CA ASN A 54 -3.76 -6.25 8.53
C ASN A 54 -4.82 -7.13 9.20
N ARG A 55 -4.73 -8.46 9.02
CA ARG A 55 -5.64 -9.46 9.57
C ARG A 55 -7.11 -9.30 9.17
N MET A 56 -7.38 -8.66 8.03
CA MET A 56 -8.72 -8.71 7.41
C MET A 56 -9.00 -10.09 6.81
N HIS A 57 -7.95 -10.82 6.41
CA HIS A 57 -7.99 -12.22 6.03
C HIS A 57 -7.04 -13.03 6.91
N GLU A 58 -7.49 -14.18 7.38
CA GLU A 58 -6.61 -15.13 8.06
C GLU A 58 -5.80 -15.92 7.01
N PRO A 59 -4.47 -16.04 7.17
CA PRO A 59 -3.66 -16.95 6.37
C PRO A 59 -4.16 -18.38 6.47
N THR A 60 -4.02 -19.16 5.40
CA THR A 60 -4.27 -20.61 5.45
C THR A 60 -3.14 -21.33 6.18
N SER A 61 -1.90 -20.84 6.00
CA SER A 61 -0.72 -21.25 6.75
C SER A 61 0.35 -20.17 6.68
N GLY A 62 1.42 -20.34 7.47
CA GLY A 62 2.49 -19.36 7.63
C GLY A 62 2.20 -18.40 8.77
N ASP A 63 3.05 -17.38 8.95
CA ASP A 63 2.91 -16.38 9.98
C ASP A 63 3.32 -15.00 9.48
N ILE A 64 2.78 -13.96 10.09
CA ILE A 64 3.09 -12.56 9.83
C ILE A 64 3.41 -11.91 11.17
N LEU A 65 4.60 -11.32 11.28
CA LEU A 65 5.06 -10.66 12.48
C LEU A 65 5.25 -9.16 12.23
N ILE A 66 4.80 -8.34 13.19
CA ILE A 66 5.06 -6.91 13.23
C ILE A 66 5.84 -6.60 14.52
N ASP A 67 7.00 -5.95 14.38
CA ASP A 67 7.96 -5.75 15.48
C ASP A 67 8.26 -7.08 16.24
N GLY A 68 8.35 -8.20 15.52
CA GLY A 68 8.62 -9.54 16.07
C GLY A 68 7.43 -10.24 16.74
N VAL A 69 6.23 -9.64 16.75
CA VAL A 69 5.02 -10.21 17.37
C VAL A 69 4.05 -10.67 16.28
N SER A 70 3.63 -11.95 16.35
CA SER A 70 2.66 -12.50 15.39
C SER A 70 1.33 -11.74 15.44
N VAL A 71 0.83 -11.35 14.26
CA VAL A 71 -0.48 -10.69 14.12
C VAL A 71 -1.62 -11.59 14.58
N MET A 72 -1.44 -12.92 14.50
CA MET A 72 -2.45 -13.89 14.92
C MET A 72 -2.61 -13.94 16.43
N SER A 73 -1.60 -13.54 17.20
CA SER A 73 -1.65 -13.48 18.68
C SER A 73 -2.26 -12.18 19.20
N GLN A 74 -2.51 -11.19 18.34
CA GLN A 74 -2.99 -9.87 18.72
C GLN A 74 -4.49 -9.72 18.49
N THR A 75 -5.13 -8.88 19.28
CA THR A 75 -6.54 -8.50 19.05
C THR A 75 -6.68 -7.56 17.85
N PRO A 76 -7.86 -7.49 17.21
CA PRO A 76 -8.11 -6.51 16.14
C PRO A 76 -7.76 -5.07 16.52
N ALA A 77 -8.06 -4.65 17.77
CA ALA A 77 -7.74 -3.32 18.25
C ALA A 77 -6.23 -3.08 18.37
N GLN A 78 -5.45 -4.09 18.79
CA GLN A 78 -3.99 -4.00 18.84
C GLN A 78 -3.40 -3.89 17.42
N ILE A 79 -3.88 -4.72 16.48
CA ILE A 79 -3.46 -4.62 15.08
C ILE A 79 -3.80 -3.24 14.51
N ALA A 80 -5.02 -2.73 14.76
CA ALA A 80 -5.43 -1.42 14.28
C ALA A 80 -4.61 -0.25 14.86
N ARG A 81 -3.86 -0.43 15.94
CA ARG A 81 -2.89 0.57 16.43
C ARG A 81 -1.53 0.49 15.73
N LEU A 82 -1.21 -0.67 15.16
CA LEU A 82 0.07 -0.91 14.48
C LEU A 82 -0.03 -0.72 12.97
N VAL A 83 -1.17 -1.10 12.37
CA VAL A 83 -1.36 -1.12 10.93
C VAL A 83 -2.56 -0.27 10.55
N SER A 84 -2.37 0.70 9.65
CA SER A 84 -3.46 1.40 8.99
C SER A 84 -3.60 0.95 7.54
N ASN A 85 -4.78 1.19 6.96
CA ASN A 85 -5.07 0.76 5.60
C ASN A 85 -5.79 1.87 4.80
N VAL A 86 -5.29 2.12 3.59
CA VAL A 86 -5.95 2.93 2.56
C VAL A 86 -6.35 1.97 1.43
N PRO A 87 -7.64 1.63 1.29
CA PRO A 87 -8.09 0.69 0.26
C PRO A 87 -8.13 1.35 -1.13
N ALA A 88 -8.01 0.54 -2.20
CA ALA A 88 -8.14 0.99 -3.58
C ALA A 88 -9.53 1.56 -3.89
N GLU A 89 -10.57 0.88 -3.42
CA GLU A 89 -11.96 1.33 -3.57
C GLU A 89 -12.46 2.01 -2.30
N MET A 90 -12.88 3.24 -2.45
CA MET A 90 -13.52 3.98 -1.38
C MET A 90 -15.02 3.67 -1.37
N THR A 91 -15.46 2.82 -0.47
CA THR A 91 -16.89 2.75 -0.14
C THR A 91 -17.32 4.10 0.42
N ALA A 92 -18.23 4.76 -0.28
CA ALA A 92 -18.77 6.04 0.15
C ALA A 92 -19.36 5.90 1.56
N SER A 93 -18.71 6.47 2.55
CA SER A 93 -19.28 6.62 3.89
C SER A 93 -20.43 7.59 3.75
N PHE A 94 -21.65 7.10 3.85
CA PHE A 94 -22.85 7.89 3.66
C PHE A 94 -22.89 9.05 4.65
N GLY A 95 -22.74 10.27 4.13
CA GLY A 95 -22.99 11.51 4.84
C GLY A 95 -21.92 12.01 5.79
N LEU A 96 -20.81 11.29 6.01
CA LEU A 96 -19.73 11.80 6.88
C LEU A 96 -19.00 12.98 6.24
N THR A 97 -18.70 13.96 7.07
CA THR A 97 -17.81 15.08 6.73
C THR A 97 -16.36 14.61 6.63
N VAL A 98 -15.50 15.46 6.09
CA VAL A 98 -14.05 15.22 6.04
C VAL A 98 -13.49 15.07 7.46
N PHE A 99 -13.90 15.96 8.39
CA PHE A 99 -13.47 15.88 9.79
C PHE A 99 -13.87 14.55 10.43
N GLU A 100 -15.14 14.19 10.36
CA GLU A 100 -15.65 12.91 10.90
C GLU A 100 -14.95 11.71 10.27
N THR A 101 -14.69 11.75 8.95
CA THR A 101 -13.99 10.68 8.25
C THR A 101 -12.57 10.49 8.79
N VAL A 102 -11.82 11.58 9.01
CA VAL A 102 -10.46 11.50 9.55
C VAL A 102 -10.49 11.10 11.02
N MET A 103 -11.47 11.58 11.80
CA MET A 103 -11.68 11.20 13.20
C MET A 103 -11.85 9.68 13.38
N LEU A 104 -12.47 8.97 12.43
CA LEU A 104 -12.52 7.51 12.46
C LEU A 104 -11.13 6.84 12.55
N GLY A 105 -10.06 7.52 12.12
CA GLY A 105 -8.71 7.02 12.30
C GLY A 105 -8.27 6.94 13.77
N ARG A 106 -8.93 7.66 14.67
CA ARG A 106 -8.65 7.62 16.12
C ARG A 106 -9.39 6.50 16.84
N TYR A 107 -10.35 5.83 16.18
CA TYR A 107 -11.18 4.79 16.77
C TYR A 107 -10.41 3.68 17.53
N PRO A 108 -9.24 3.21 17.07
CA PRO A 108 -8.45 2.20 17.79
C PRO A 108 -7.96 2.64 19.19
N TYR A 109 -8.01 3.93 19.49
CA TYR A 109 -7.53 4.52 20.75
C TYR A 109 -8.65 4.85 21.73
N LEU A 110 -9.92 4.81 21.31
CA LEU A 110 -11.08 5.03 22.17
C LEU A 110 -11.21 3.87 23.17
N GLN A 111 -10.58 4.00 24.32
CA GLN A 111 -10.64 3.00 25.41
C GLN A 111 -11.90 3.26 26.23
N ASN A 112 -12.97 2.48 26.03
CA ASN A 112 -14.19 2.52 26.86
C ASN A 112 -14.83 3.94 27.02
N MET A 113 -14.35 4.92 26.33
CA MET A 113 -14.92 6.26 26.29
C MET A 113 -15.79 6.36 25.03
N TRP A 114 -17.05 6.75 25.25
CA TRP A 114 -18.02 6.90 24.17
C TRP A 114 -17.82 8.18 23.34
N TRP A 115 -16.75 8.95 23.63
CA TRP A 115 -16.52 10.27 23.06
C TRP A 115 -15.04 10.47 22.75
N GLU A 116 -14.79 11.20 21.68
CA GLU A 116 -13.47 11.70 21.29
C GLU A 116 -12.94 12.68 22.35
N THR A 117 -11.62 12.76 22.47
CA THR A 117 -10.95 13.71 23.38
C THR A 117 -10.54 14.99 22.62
N ASP A 118 -10.35 16.10 23.34
CA ASP A 118 -9.80 17.34 22.78
C ASP A 118 -8.43 17.12 22.10
N GLU A 119 -7.66 16.12 22.58
CA GLU A 119 -6.38 15.72 21.97
C GLU A 119 -6.62 15.05 20.61
N ASP A 120 -7.62 14.17 20.49
CA ASP A 120 -7.97 13.52 19.21
C ASP A 120 -8.44 14.56 18.19
N GLU A 121 -9.27 15.53 18.60
CA GLU A 121 -9.70 16.62 17.74
C GLU A 121 -8.52 17.47 17.26
N THR A 122 -7.60 17.81 18.15
CA THR A 122 -6.38 18.56 17.81
C THR A 122 -5.53 17.81 16.80
N MET A 123 -5.33 16.50 17.01
CA MET A 123 -4.58 15.64 16.08
C MET A 123 -5.24 15.59 14.69
N VAL A 124 -6.56 15.52 14.63
CA VAL A 124 -7.33 15.53 13.38
C VAL A 124 -7.17 16.87 12.66
N VAL A 125 -7.36 18.00 13.36
CA VAL A 125 -7.21 19.35 12.79
C VAL A 125 -5.80 19.53 12.21
N ASP A 126 -4.76 19.16 12.96
CA ASP A 126 -3.38 19.29 12.50
C ASP A 126 -3.07 18.38 11.31
N THR A 127 -3.65 17.17 11.30
CA THR A 127 -3.56 16.26 10.17
C THR A 127 -4.24 16.87 8.94
N LEU A 128 -5.46 17.39 9.05
CA LEU A 128 -6.17 18.04 7.95
C LEU A 128 -5.39 19.22 7.35
N LYS A 129 -4.74 20.02 8.21
CA LYS A 129 -3.85 21.11 7.77
C LYS A 129 -2.64 20.57 7.02
N LYS A 130 -1.98 19.54 7.57
CA LYS A 130 -0.80 18.90 6.97
C LYS A 130 -1.09 18.34 5.57
N PHE A 131 -2.26 17.77 5.35
CA PHE A 131 -2.69 17.25 4.04
C PHE A 131 -3.39 18.29 3.15
N GLY A 132 -3.48 19.55 3.58
CA GLY A 132 -4.05 20.65 2.81
C GLY A 132 -5.55 20.51 2.53
N VAL A 133 -6.29 19.81 3.40
CA VAL A 133 -7.73 19.55 3.26
C VAL A 133 -8.56 20.14 4.40
N TYR A 134 -7.95 20.91 5.30
CA TYR A 134 -8.64 21.54 6.43
C TYR A 134 -9.82 22.44 6.00
N HIS A 135 -9.67 23.17 4.89
CA HIS A 135 -10.73 24.04 4.35
C HIS A 135 -11.97 23.27 3.85
N LEU A 136 -11.89 21.94 3.80
CA LEU A 136 -12.96 21.03 3.38
C LEU A 136 -13.59 20.30 4.57
N GLN A 137 -13.17 20.55 5.80
CA GLN A 137 -13.50 19.76 6.98
C GLN A 137 -14.98 19.51 7.20
N ASP A 138 -15.84 20.49 6.87
CA ASP A 138 -17.29 20.42 7.04
C ASP A 138 -18.02 19.88 5.79
N ARG A 139 -17.30 19.61 4.71
CA ARG A 139 -17.88 19.03 3.49
C ARG A 139 -18.07 17.53 3.63
N ALA A 140 -19.17 17.01 3.07
CA ALA A 140 -19.38 15.58 2.96
C ALA A 140 -18.36 14.95 2.00
N LEU A 141 -17.81 13.78 2.36
CA LEU A 141 -16.76 13.10 1.59
C LEU A 141 -17.16 12.83 0.13
N ASN A 142 -18.45 12.54 -0.12
CA ASN A 142 -18.96 12.27 -1.47
C ASN A 142 -18.98 13.50 -2.40
N MET A 143 -18.85 14.71 -1.83
CA MET A 143 -18.81 15.98 -2.57
C MET A 143 -17.40 16.40 -3.01
N LEU A 144 -16.39 15.60 -2.68
CA LEU A 144 -14.99 15.89 -3.00
C LEU A 144 -14.59 15.33 -4.37
N SER A 145 -13.61 15.96 -5.00
CA SER A 145 -12.90 15.38 -6.16
C SER A 145 -12.12 14.12 -5.76
N SER A 146 -11.74 13.29 -6.73
CA SER A 146 -10.96 12.07 -6.49
C SER A 146 -9.67 12.35 -5.73
N GLY A 147 -8.91 13.38 -6.12
CA GLY A 147 -7.66 13.75 -5.45
C GLY A 147 -7.86 14.28 -4.03
N GLU A 148 -8.94 15.03 -3.76
CA GLU A 148 -9.28 15.47 -2.40
C GLU A 148 -9.69 14.27 -1.52
N LYS A 149 -10.52 13.36 -2.05
CA LYS A 149 -10.89 12.12 -1.35
C LYS A 149 -9.66 11.29 -0.98
N GLN A 150 -8.75 11.12 -1.94
CA GLN A 150 -7.52 10.37 -1.70
C GLN A 150 -6.69 10.96 -0.57
N ARG A 151 -6.50 12.29 -0.55
CA ARG A 151 -5.79 12.98 0.54
C ARG A 151 -6.48 12.80 1.89
N VAL A 152 -7.81 12.86 1.93
CA VAL A 152 -8.59 12.60 3.16
C VAL A 152 -8.42 11.17 3.65
N MET A 153 -8.42 10.17 2.75
CA MET A 153 -8.23 8.77 3.15
C MET A 153 -6.82 8.49 3.64
N ILE A 154 -5.81 9.11 3.04
CA ILE A 154 -4.44 9.02 3.53
C ILE A 154 -4.31 9.75 4.88
N ALA A 155 -4.95 10.91 5.05
CA ALA A 155 -5.01 11.63 6.32
C ALA A 155 -5.66 10.80 7.43
N LYS A 156 -6.76 10.10 7.14
CA LYS A 156 -7.40 9.14 8.05
C LYS A 156 -6.45 8.02 8.49
N ALA A 157 -5.73 7.44 7.55
CA ALA A 157 -4.75 6.39 7.85
C ALA A 157 -3.55 6.92 8.64
N TYR A 158 -3.15 8.18 8.37
CA TYR A 158 -2.04 8.84 9.03
C TYR A 158 -2.36 9.22 10.49
N VAL A 159 -3.54 9.79 10.78
CA VAL A 159 -3.92 10.21 12.14
C VAL A 159 -4.03 9.02 13.11
N GLN A 160 -4.17 7.81 12.59
CA GLN A 160 -4.10 6.56 13.34
C GLN A 160 -2.71 6.34 13.95
N ASN A 161 -1.67 7.06 13.48
CA ASN A 161 -0.28 6.95 13.93
C ASN A 161 0.27 5.50 13.91
N PRO A 162 0.18 4.81 12.75
CA PRO A 162 0.58 3.40 12.64
C PRO A 162 2.09 3.26 12.52
N ARG A 163 2.60 2.05 12.81
CA ARG A 163 3.97 1.62 12.48
C ARG A 163 4.08 1.25 11.00
N LEU A 164 3.04 0.65 10.45
CA LEU A 164 2.94 0.22 9.05
C LEU A 164 1.66 0.77 8.42
N MET A 165 1.79 1.49 7.32
CA MET A 165 0.66 1.93 6.50
C MET A 165 0.61 1.07 5.23
N LEU A 166 -0.53 0.44 4.99
CA LEU A 166 -0.82 -0.30 3.77
C LEU A 166 -1.65 0.58 2.85
N VAL A 167 -1.22 0.75 1.61
CA VAL A 167 -1.87 1.66 0.66
C VAL A 167 -2.08 0.91 -0.66
N ASP A 168 -3.33 0.64 -0.99
CA ASP A 168 -3.69 -0.15 -2.16
C ASP A 168 -4.15 0.77 -3.29
N GLU A 169 -3.41 0.80 -4.39
CA GLU A 169 -3.66 1.58 -5.62
C GLU A 169 -4.02 3.07 -5.40
N PRO A 170 -3.24 3.82 -4.61
CA PRO A 170 -3.60 5.18 -4.21
C PRO A 170 -3.60 6.19 -5.36
N THR A 171 -3.01 5.86 -6.50
CA THR A 171 -2.92 6.77 -7.65
C THR A 171 -3.88 6.40 -8.78
N SER A 172 -4.68 5.36 -8.62
CA SER A 172 -5.69 4.96 -9.59
C SER A 172 -6.69 6.09 -9.83
N HIS A 173 -6.99 6.35 -11.11
CA HIS A 173 -7.93 7.41 -11.54
C HIS A 173 -7.51 8.85 -11.20
N LEU A 174 -6.25 9.08 -10.83
CA LEU A 174 -5.70 10.42 -10.62
C LEU A 174 -4.91 10.88 -11.85
N ASP A 175 -4.94 12.19 -12.11
CA ASP A 175 -4.06 12.79 -13.09
C ASP A 175 -2.60 12.84 -12.59
N MET A 176 -1.67 13.14 -13.49
CA MET A 176 -0.23 13.08 -13.22
C MET A 176 0.18 13.92 -12.00
N LYS A 177 -0.39 15.12 -11.84
CA LYS A 177 -0.05 16.00 -10.71
C LYS A 177 -0.42 15.36 -9.38
N TYR A 178 -1.66 14.87 -9.28
CA TYR A 178 -2.15 14.26 -8.02
C TYR A 178 -1.47 12.93 -7.71
N LYS A 179 -1.04 12.16 -8.73
CA LYS A 179 -0.19 10.98 -8.52
C LYS A 179 1.11 11.33 -7.82
N LEU A 180 1.80 12.37 -8.30
CA LEU A 180 3.04 12.84 -7.68
C LEU A 180 2.78 13.37 -6.27
N ASP A 181 1.75 14.18 -6.06
CA ASP A 181 1.37 14.70 -4.74
C ASP A 181 1.16 13.57 -3.73
N VAL A 182 0.47 12.50 -4.12
CA VAL A 182 0.26 11.32 -3.26
C VAL A 182 1.59 10.68 -2.86
N MET A 183 2.48 10.45 -3.82
CA MET A 183 3.78 9.83 -3.53
C MET A 183 4.65 10.70 -2.63
N GLU A 184 4.62 12.03 -2.81
CA GLU A 184 5.31 12.98 -1.93
C GLU A 184 4.75 12.94 -0.50
N TYR A 185 3.43 12.85 -0.32
CA TYR A 185 2.83 12.67 1.01
C TYR A 185 3.32 11.36 1.66
N LEU A 186 3.28 10.23 0.93
CA LEU A 186 3.75 8.95 1.45
C LEU A 186 5.23 9.01 1.85
N ARG A 187 6.07 9.65 1.03
CA ARG A 187 7.50 9.84 1.31
C ARG A 187 7.74 10.71 2.56
N ALA A 188 6.95 11.76 2.72
CA ALA A 188 7.06 12.66 3.89
C ALA A 188 6.72 11.96 5.23
N MET A 189 5.94 10.89 5.22
CA MET A 189 5.57 10.14 6.43
C MET A 189 6.73 9.32 7.00
N LEU A 190 7.69 8.92 6.18
CA LEU A 190 8.85 8.15 6.62
C LEU A 190 9.69 8.88 7.68
N LYS A 191 9.67 10.22 7.68
CA LYS A 191 10.37 11.07 8.68
C LYS A 191 9.90 10.82 10.13
N GLN A 192 8.76 10.14 10.31
CA GLN A 192 8.21 9.77 11.61
C GLN A 192 8.43 8.28 11.94
N ASN A 193 9.40 7.65 11.28
CA ASN A 193 9.69 6.22 11.43
C ASN A 193 8.53 5.29 11.05
N MET A 194 7.58 5.80 10.25
CA MET A 194 6.50 5.02 9.67
C MET A 194 7.02 4.27 8.44
N THR A 195 6.63 3.03 8.27
CA THR A 195 6.87 2.26 7.04
C THR A 195 5.61 2.26 6.21
N VAL A 196 5.75 2.45 4.90
CA VAL A 196 4.62 2.44 3.97
C VAL A 196 4.83 1.32 2.95
N LEU A 197 3.87 0.42 2.84
CA LEU A 197 3.78 -0.59 1.78
C LEU A 197 2.68 -0.15 0.81
N VAL A 198 3.06 0.22 -0.41
CA VAL A 198 2.15 0.72 -1.43
C VAL A 198 2.08 -0.24 -2.61
N ALA A 199 0.88 -0.75 -2.89
CA ALA A 199 0.62 -1.55 -4.09
C ALA A 199 0.22 -0.62 -5.24
N GLU A 200 0.89 -0.75 -6.37
CA GLU A 200 0.65 0.07 -7.56
C GLU A 200 0.95 -0.69 -8.85
N HIS A 201 0.45 -0.13 -9.97
CA HIS A 201 0.66 -0.68 -11.31
C HIS A 201 1.69 0.11 -12.12
N ASP A 202 1.96 1.36 -11.77
CA ASP A 202 2.93 2.21 -12.44
C ASP A 202 4.35 1.89 -11.94
N ILE A 203 5.04 1.01 -12.68
CA ILE A 203 6.37 0.52 -12.33
C ILE A 203 7.39 1.67 -12.27
N SER A 204 7.31 2.63 -13.21
CA SER A 204 8.23 3.77 -13.25
C SER A 204 8.03 4.68 -12.05
N LEU A 205 6.78 4.91 -11.65
CA LEU A 205 6.45 5.69 -10.46
C LEU A 205 7.00 5.00 -9.19
N MET A 206 6.80 3.68 -9.07
CA MET A 206 7.32 2.91 -7.93
C MET A 206 8.84 2.89 -7.89
N ALA A 207 9.47 2.70 -9.04
CA ALA A 207 10.92 2.69 -9.17
C ALA A 207 11.57 4.01 -8.72
N ARG A 208 10.89 5.13 -8.98
CA ARG A 208 11.37 6.48 -8.63
C ARG A 208 11.21 6.79 -7.14
N TYR A 209 10.10 6.37 -6.53
CA TYR A 209 9.76 6.80 -5.16
C TYR A 209 10.12 5.79 -4.08
N CYS A 210 10.14 4.49 -4.38
CA CYS A 210 10.32 3.46 -3.37
C CYS A 210 11.80 3.18 -3.06
N ASP A 211 12.07 2.90 -1.79
CA ASP A 211 13.39 2.45 -1.33
C ASP A 211 13.63 0.97 -1.67
N LEU A 212 12.53 0.19 -1.67
CA LEU A 212 12.50 -1.24 -1.99
C LEU A 212 11.29 -1.54 -2.86
N CYS A 213 11.39 -2.55 -3.72
CA CYS A 213 10.26 -3.13 -4.44
C CYS A 213 10.14 -4.62 -4.13
N ILE A 214 8.91 -5.05 -3.88
CA ILE A 214 8.48 -6.44 -3.82
C ILE A 214 7.77 -6.73 -5.13
N ILE A 215 8.18 -7.77 -5.85
CA ILE A 215 7.61 -8.12 -7.15
C ILE A 215 6.93 -9.45 -7.05
N MET A 216 5.64 -9.47 -7.38
CA MET A 216 4.80 -10.66 -7.32
C MET A 216 4.29 -11.09 -8.69
N LYS A 217 4.17 -12.42 -8.88
CA LYS A 217 3.58 -13.05 -10.05
C LYS A 217 2.78 -14.28 -9.62
N LYS A 218 1.51 -14.38 -9.99
CA LYS A 218 0.65 -15.56 -9.78
C LYS A 218 0.66 -16.11 -8.34
N GLY A 219 0.70 -15.23 -7.36
CA GLY A 219 0.70 -15.58 -5.93
C GLY A 219 2.09 -15.84 -5.34
N GLU A 220 3.15 -15.70 -6.10
CA GLU A 220 4.52 -15.98 -5.67
C GLU A 220 5.36 -14.71 -5.60
N LEU A 221 6.32 -14.68 -4.69
CA LEU A 221 7.36 -13.64 -4.62
C LEU A 221 8.42 -13.95 -5.68
N VAL A 222 8.60 -13.03 -6.64
CA VAL A 222 9.60 -13.16 -7.70
C VAL A 222 10.92 -12.50 -7.32
N ALA A 223 10.86 -11.28 -6.78
CA ALA A 223 12.05 -10.54 -6.37
C ALA A 223 11.70 -9.53 -5.27
N ILE A 224 12.71 -9.19 -4.46
CA ILE A 224 12.68 -8.09 -3.50
C ILE A 224 14.05 -7.41 -3.48
N GLY A 225 14.07 -6.08 -3.50
CA GLY A 225 15.33 -5.33 -3.45
C GLY A 225 15.19 -3.88 -3.88
N ASN A 226 16.34 -3.23 -4.06
CA ASN A 226 16.40 -1.87 -4.59
C ASN A 226 15.79 -1.84 -6.01
N PRO A 227 14.90 -0.88 -6.33
CA PRO A 227 14.28 -0.79 -7.66
C PRO A 227 15.27 -0.85 -8.82
N LYS A 228 16.44 -0.17 -8.70
CA LYS A 228 17.46 -0.13 -9.74
C LYS A 228 18.17 -1.48 -9.98
N GLU A 229 18.08 -2.40 -9.02
CA GLU A 229 18.67 -3.73 -9.11
C GLU A 229 17.66 -4.78 -9.59
N VAL A 230 16.41 -4.69 -9.10
CA VAL A 230 15.41 -5.73 -9.35
C VAL A 230 14.57 -5.48 -10.61
N ILE A 231 14.35 -4.21 -11.01
CA ILE A 231 13.56 -3.89 -12.20
C ILE A 231 14.46 -3.96 -13.44
N THR A 232 14.41 -5.08 -14.14
CA THR A 232 15.18 -5.34 -15.35
C THR A 232 14.26 -5.69 -16.53
N GLU A 233 14.76 -5.59 -17.76
CA GLU A 233 14.01 -5.98 -18.97
C GLU A 233 13.54 -7.43 -18.89
N ASP A 234 14.42 -8.33 -18.41
CA ASP A 234 14.08 -9.76 -18.26
C ASP A 234 13.00 -9.98 -17.21
N LEU A 235 13.05 -9.27 -16.09
CA LEU A 235 11.99 -9.32 -15.07
C LEU A 235 10.65 -8.81 -15.62
N ILE A 236 10.64 -7.70 -16.35
CA ILE A 236 9.42 -7.16 -16.96
C ILE A 236 8.86 -8.16 -17.97
N ARG A 237 9.71 -8.77 -18.81
CA ARG A 237 9.28 -9.81 -19.76
C ARG A 237 8.69 -11.00 -19.03
N ASP A 238 9.35 -11.48 -17.97
CA ASP A 238 8.83 -12.64 -17.23
C ASP A 238 7.51 -12.31 -16.53
N VAL A 239 7.47 -11.23 -15.73
CA VAL A 239 6.34 -10.93 -14.84
C VAL A 239 5.11 -10.45 -15.60
N TYR A 240 5.31 -9.55 -16.59
CA TYR A 240 4.21 -8.86 -17.30
C TYR A 240 3.97 -9.41 -18.71
N GLU A 241 4.83 -10.31 -19.20
CA GLU A 241 4.76 -10.87 -20.56
C GLU A 241 4.84 -9.77 -21.65
N VAL A 242 5.65 -8.74 -21.38
CA VAL A 242 5.84 -7.54 -22.22
C VAL A 242 7.32 -7.31 -22.46
N GLU A 243 7.72 -7.06 -23.71
CA GLU A 243 9.03 -6.51 -24.02
C GLU A 243 9.06 -5.02 -23.65
N ALA A 244 10.05 -4.60 -22.90
CA ALA A 244 10.22 -3.23 -22.47
C ALA A 244 11.69 -2.79 -22.58
N THR A 245 11.93 -1.49 -22.64
CA THR A 245 13.24 -0.92 -22.34
C THR A 245 13.24 -0.43 -20.90
N VAL A 246 14.21 -0.85 -20.14
CA VAL A 246 14.52 -0.34 -18.81
C VAL A 246 15.80 0.48 -18.90
N GLY A 247 15.76 1.72 -18.43
CA GLY A 247 16.91 2.63 -18.50
C GLY A 247 16.90 3.65 -17.36
N LEU A 248 17.94 4.48 -17.34
CA LEU A 248 18.01 5.62 -16.44
C LEU A 248 17.83 6.91 -17.23
N ASP A 249 17.06 7.85 -16.69
CA ASP A 249 16.93 9.18 -17.24
C ASP A 249 18.16 10.05 -16.90
N ARG A 250 18.11 11.35 -17.26
CA ARG A 250 19.21 12.30 -17.03
C ARG A 250 19.50 12.55 -15.55
N ASP A 251 18.53 12.32 -14.70
CA ASP A 251 18.62 12.49 -13.25
C ASP A 251 19.00 11.17 -12.55
N GLY A 252 19.23 10.09 -13.34
CA GLY A 252 19.57 8.77 -12.84
C GLY A 252 18.39 8.00 -12.28
N GLU A 253 17.17 8.41 -12.60
CA GLU A 253 15.94 7.73 -12.20
C GLU A 253 15.55 6.67 -13.23
N ILE A 254 15.02 5.56 -12.73
CA ILE A 254 14.62 4.43 -13.57
C ILE A 254 13.34 4.75 -14.35
N TYR A 255 13.32 4.36 -15.62
CA TYR A 255 12.10 4.36 -16.43
C TYR A 255 11.89 2.99 -17.08
N VAL A 256 10.63 2.66 -17.32
CA VAL A 256 10.21 1.44 -18.03
C VAL A 256 9.32 1.86 -19.20
N LEU A 257 9.79 1.57 -20.42
CA LEU A 257 9.05 1.87 -21.67
C LEU A 257 8.59 0.55 -22.30
N PRO A 258 7.30 0.21 -22.22
CA PRO A 258 6.75 -0.94 -22.91
C PRO A 258 6.90 -0.80 -24.43
N LYS A 259 7.24 -1.88 -25.13
CA LYS A 259 7.40 -1.94 -26.60
C LYS A 259 6.25 -2.69 -27.26
N HIS A 260 6.17 -3.98 -26.97
CA HIS A 260 5.15 -4.89 -27.53
C HIS A 260 4.99 -6.11 -26.61
N TYR A 261 3.96 -6.90 -26.81
CA TYR A 261 3.81 -8.18 -26.12
C TYR A 261 4.99 -9.10 -26.40
N ALA A 262 5.50 -9.76 -25.38
CA ALA A 262 6.41 -10.87 -25.55
C ALA A 262 5.60 -12.04 -26.13
N PRO A 263 5.91 -12.53 -27.36
CA PRO A 263 5.03 -13.50 -28.01
C PRO A 263 5.08 -14.85 -27.29
N LYS A 264 4.01 -15.16 -26.58
CA LYS A 264 3.61 -16.56 -26.33
C LYS A 264 2.43 -16.83 -27.25
N ASN A 265 2.72 -17.37 -28.45
CA ASN A 265 1.78 -17.81 -29.48
C ASN A 265 0.87 -16.72 -30.08
N ASP A 266 0.99 -16.56 -31.39
CA ASP A 266 0.13 -15.78 -32.28
C ASP A 266 -1.36 -16.09 -32.07
N VAL A 267 -2.02 -15.31 -31.20
CA VAL A 267 -3.48 -15.42 -31.00
C VAL A 267 -4.25 -14.82 -32.16
N PHE A 268 -3.59 -14.05 -33.04
CA PHE A 268 -4.20 -13.37 -34.19
C PHE A 268 -3.69 -13.84 -35.56
N GLN A 269 -2.96 -14.95 -35.63
CA GLN A 269 -2.62 -15.61 -36.91
C GLN A 269 -3.54 -16.81 -37.15
N ASN A 270 -4.82 -16.56 -37.37
CA ASN A 270 -5.65 -17.41 -38.19
C ASN A 270 -6.53 -16.54 -39.09
N PRO A 271 -6.46 -16.75 -40.44
CA PRO A 271 -7.26 -16.00 -41.40
C PRO A 271 -8.75 -16.31 -41.30
#